data_379371995b14ca48694f8b103b42d04f
#
_entry.id   379371995b14ca48694f8b103b42d04f
#
_cell.length_a   1.000
_cell.length_b   1.000
_cell.length_c   1.000
_cell.angle_alpha   90.00
_cell.angle_beta   90.00
_cell.angle_gamma   90.00
#
_symmetry.space_group_name_H-M   'P 1'
#
loop_
_entity.id
_entity.type
_entity.pdbx_description
1 polymer ?
#
loop_
_entity_poly.entity_id
_entity_poly.type
_entity_poly.pdbx_seq_one_letter_code
_entity_poly.pdbx_strand_id
1 'polypeptide(L)'
;MNKYNFDFVGRKKLFFIISAVAIAVSILSSFVFGANLDIQFKGGTILTYIYDGELDQSQFENDATAALDGIGVTSTVGEDFSTGRNNIQLSLISNSGLTSDKQFELTTTLTEKYAANNIELIESSDVSPSSGKEFFLKCLVAVLLSFIVLVIYIAIRFKNIGGWLAGVCAITALLHDCIIVY
;
A
#
# COMPACT_ATOMS: atom_id res chain seq x y z
N MET A 1 4.50 37.09 27.89
CA MET A 1 4.31 36.15 26.75
C MET A 1 5.68 35.88 26.12
N ASN A 2 6.30 34.73 26.43
CA ASN A 2 7.58 34.33 25.85
C ASN A 2 7.39 33.96 24.38
N LYS A 3 7.76 34.84 23.46
CA LYS A 3 7.90 34.51 22.05
C LYS A 3 9.14 33.62 21.91
N TYR A 4 8.96 32.33 21.77
CA TYR A 4 10.01 31.43 21.32
C TYR A 4 10.36 31.79 19.86
N ASN A 5 11.37 32.61 19.69
CA ASN A 5 11.93 32.96 18.39
C ASN A 5 12.82 31.78 17.95
N PHE A 6 12.23 30.80 17.27
CA PHE A 6 12.96 29.65 16.73
C PHE A 6 13.70 30.11 15.46
N ASP A 7 15.02 30.21 15.53
CA ASP A 7 15.84 30.53 14.34
C ASP A 7 16.06 29.30 13.47
N PHE A 8 15.12 29.08 12.53
CA PHE A 8 15.19 28.00 11.57
C PHE A 8 16.32 28.17 10.55
N VAL A 9 16.61 29.40 10.15
CA VAL A 9 17.60 29.70 9.11
C VAL A 9 19.02 29.51 9.65
N GLY A 10 19.31 29.94 10.88
CA GLY A 10 20.60 29.73 11.53
C GLY A 10 20.90 28.24 11.78
N ARG A 11 19.85 27.40 11.98
CA ARG A 11 19.99 25.98 12.30
C ARG A 11 19.71 25.06 11.10
N LYS A 12 19.74 25.57 9.88
CA LYS A 12 19.44 24.80 8.65
C LYS A 12 20.21 23.48 8.55
N LYS A 13 21.50 23.46 8.93
CA LYS A 13 22.33 22.24 8.90
C LYS A 13 21.77 21.13 9.79
N LEU A 14 21.23 21.48 10.96
CA LEU A 14 20.63 20.51 11.88
C LEU A 14 19.38 19.87 11.28
N PHE A 15 18.50 20.66 10.67
CA PHE A 15 17.29 20.14 10.00
C PHE A 15 17.63 19.24 8.81
N PHE A 16 18.65 19.62 8.02
CA PHE A 16 19.13 18.76 6.92
C PHE A 16 19.70 17.43 7.44
N ILE A 17 20.42 17.42 8.54
CA ILE A 17 20.95 16.19 9.14
C ILE A 17 19.79 15.30 9.65
N ILE A 18 18.81 15.88 10.35
CA ILE A 18 17.63 15.14 10.82
C ILE A 18 16.90 14.51 9.65
N SER A 19 16.65 15.27 8.59
CA SER A 19 16.00 14.80 7.36
C SER A 19 16.79 13.66 6.70
N ALA A 20 18.10 13.82 6.54
CA ALA A 20 18.97 12.79 5.97
C ALA A 20 18.98 11.50 6.81
N VAL A 21 18.98 11.60 8.12
CA VAL A 21 18.88 10.45 9.04
C VAL A 21 17.52 9.78 8.90
N ALA A 22 16.42 10.53 8.81
CA ALA A 22 15.08 9.98 8.61
C ALA A 22 14.99 9.20 7.31
N ILE A 23 15.50 9.75 6.20
CA ILE A 23 15.57 9.03 4.90
C ILE A 23 16.41 7.75 5.03
N ALA A 24 17.58 7.84 5.65
CA ALA A 24 18.45 6.67 5.82
C ALA A 24 17.76 5.56 6.62
N VAL A 25 17.06 5.93 7.70
CA VAL A 25 16.29 4.98 8.53
C VAL A 25 15.14 4.36 7.72
N SER A 26 14.38 5.15 6.94
CA SER A 26 13.28 4.65 6.08
C SER A 26 13.80 3.65 5.05
N ILE A 27 14.90 3.98 4.36
CA ILE A 27 15.51 3.08 3.37
C ILE A 27 16.03 1.80 4.03
N LEU A 28 16.74 1.90 5.16
CA LEU A 28 17.23 0.72 5.88
C LEU A 28 16.07 -0.16 6.38
N SER A 29 15.02 0.45 6.90
CA SER A 29 13.80 -0.25 7.32
C SER A 29 13.18 -1.03 6.16
N SER A 30 13.06 -0.42 4.98
CA SER A 30 12.56 -1.07 3.77
C SER A 30 13.40 -2.28 3.33
N PHE A 31 14.74 -2.21 3.48
CA PHE A 31 15.62 -3.35 3.20
C PHE A 31 15.50 -4.48 4.22
N VAL A 32 15.29 -4.15 5.50
CA VAL A 32 15.20 -5.14 6.59
C VAL A 32 13.84 -5.83 6.61
N PHE A 33 12.76 -5.07 6.50
CA PHE A 33 11.39 -5.59 6.59
C PHE A 33 10.79 -5.99 5.23
N GLY A 34 11.45 -5.60 4.13
CA GLY A 34 10.95 -5.82 2.77
C GLY A 34 9.82 -4.85 2.40
N ALA A 35 9.67 -4.63 1.09
CA ALA A 35 8.56 -3.85 0.53
C ALA A 35 7.46 -4.80 0.07
N ASN A 36 6.33 -4.80 0.74
CA ASN A 36 5.16 -5.53 0.29
C ASN A 36 4.37 -4.67 -0.70
N LEU A 37 4.62 -4.90 -1.99
CA LEU A 37 3.80 -4.29 -3.04
C LEU A 37 2.42 -4.96 -3.07
N ASP A 38 1.38 -4.12 -3.18
CA ASP A 38 0.00 -4.56 -3.32
C ASP A 38 -0.20 -5.46 -4.56
N ILE A 39 -1.19 -6.33 -4.51
CA ILE A 39 -1.59 -7.24 -5.60
C ILE A 39 -1.92 -6.47 -6.86
N GLN A 40 -2.46 -5.26 -6.77
CA GLN A 40 -2.72 -4.39 -7.91
C GLN A 40 -1.48 -4.13 -8.77
N PHE A 41 -0.29 -4.23 -8.17
CA PHE A 41 1.00 -4.03 -8.86
C PHE A 41 1.72 -5.34 -9.19
N LYS A 42 1.56 -6.37 -8.36
CA LYS A 42 2.21 -7.68 -8.55
C LYS A 42 1.36 -8.66 -9.34
N GLY A 43 0.05 -8.50 -9.28
CA GLY A 43 -0.92 -9.50 -9.70
C GLY A 43 -1.19 -10.53 -8.60
N GLY A 44 -2.34 -11.16 -8.67
CA GLY A 44 -2.82 -12.16 -7.72
C GLY A 44 -4.33 -12.15 -7.59
N THR A 45 -4.83 -12.82 -6.57
CA THR A 45 -6.26 -12.92 -6.26
C THR A 45 -6.55 -12.30 -4.90
N ILE A 46 -7.60 -11.50 -4.84
CA ILE A 46 -8.17 -10.97 -3.60
C ILE A 46 -9.52 -11.65 -3.38
N LEU A 47 -9.69 -12.26 -2.20
CA LEU A 47 -10.94 -12.84 -1.75
C LEU A 47 -11.38 -12.13 -0.49
N THR A 48 -12.58 -11.54 -0.50
CA THR A 48 -13.14 -10.84 0.67
C THR A 48 -14.29 -11.67 1.24
N TYR A 49 -14.14 -12.05 2.50
CA TYR A 49 -15.16 -12.78 3.27
C TYR A 49 -15.73 -11.88 4.35
N ILE A 50 -17.03 -11.98 4.60
CA ILE A 50 -17.66 -11.44 5.80
C ILE A 50 -17.84 -12.55 6.83
N TYR A 51 -17.81 -12.20 8.11
CA TYR A 51 -17.98 -13.16 9.20
C TYR A 51 -18.61 -12.52 10.44
N ASP A 52 -19.14 -13.37 11.31
CA ASP A 52 -19.73 -12.96 12.58
C ASP A 52 -18.84 -13.36 13.75
N GLY A 53 -18.86 -12.54 14.80
CA GLY A 53 -18.13 -12.82 16.05
C GLY A 53 -16.62 -12.53 15.96
N GLU A 54 -15.84 -13.25 16.77
CA GLU A 54 -14.38 -13.15 16.78
C GLU A 54 -13.75 -14.21 15.89
N LEU A 55 -12.74 -13.83 15.12
CA LEU A 55 -11.98 -14.71 14.25
C LEU A 55 -10.48 -14.49 14.52
N ASP A 56 -9.73 -15.58 14.74
CA ASP A 56 -8.27 -15.49 14.82
C ASP A 56 -7.71 -15.34 13.41
N GLN A 57 -7.24 -14.13 13.10
CA GLN A 57 -6.66 -13.77 11.80
C GLN A 57 -5.49 -14.68 11.43
N SER A 58 -4.59 -14.94 12.37
CA SER A 58 -3.39 -15.74 12.09
C SER A 58 -3.73 -17.20 11.82
N GLN A 59 -4.70 -17.75 12.53
CA GLN A 59 -5.16 -19.11 12.31
C GLN A 59 -5.89 -19.23 10.97
N PHE A 60 -6.73 -18.26 10.62
CA PHE A 60 -7.45 -18.22 9.35
C PHE A 60 -6.49 -18.14 8.14
N GLU A 61 -5.45 -17.31 8.24
CA GLU A 61 -4.40 -17.17 7.23
C GLU A 61 -3.60 -18.47 7.03
N ASN A 62 -3.24 -19.13 8.14
CA ASN A 62 -2.54 -20.41 8.08
C ASN A 62 -3.41 -21.52 7.45
N ASP A 63 -4.70 -21.55 7.77
CA ASP A 63 -5.65 -22.49 7.21
C ASP A 63 -5.87 -22.27 5.71
N ALA A 64 -6.00 -21.00 5.30
CA ALA A 64 -6.08 -20.64 3.89
C ALA A 64 -4.79 -21.01 3.13
N THR A 65 -3.63 -20.78 3.73
CA THR A 65 -2.33 -21.16 3.16
C THR A 65 -2.19 -22.69 3.02
N ALA A 66 -2.66 -23.44 4.01
CA ALA A 66 -2.66 -24.90 3.97
C ALA A 66 -3.59 -25.46 2.87
N ALA A 67 -4.77 -24.85 2.70
CA ALA A 67 -5.73 -25.24 1.67
C ALA A 67 -5.24 -24.93 0.23
N LEU A 68 -4.24 -24.06 0.09
CA LEU A 68 -3.70 -23.62 -1.20
C LEU A 68 -2.29 -24.19 -1.49
N ASP A 69 -1.96 -25.37 -0.95
CA ASP A 69 -0.68 -26.04 -1.18
C ASP A 69 0.54 -25.15 -0.85
N GLY A 70 0.42 -24.28 0.14
CA GLY A 70 1.52 -23.41 0.60
C GLY A 70 1.73 -22.13 -0.22
N ILE A 71 0.76 -21.74 -1.04
CA ILE A 71 0.78 -20.40 -1.65
C ILE A 71 0.70 -19.37 -0.52
N GLY A 72 1.64 -18.42 -0.49
CA GLY A 72 1.66 -17.37 0.52
C GLY A 72 0.37 -16.52 0.47
N VAL A 73 -0.35 -16.53 1.58
CA VAL A 73 -1.55 -15.75 1.79
C VAL A 73 -1.24 -14.66 2.81
N THR A 74 -1.74 -13.46 2.60
CA THR A 74 -1.75 -12.41 3.61
C THR A 74 -3.18 -11.99 3.85
N SER A 75 -3.52 -11.69 5.10
CA SER A 75 -4.87 -11.30 5.49
C SER A 75 -4.92 -9.89 6.06
N THR A 76 -6.02 -9.20 5.81
CA THR A 76 -6.33 -7.89 6.40
C THR A 76 -7.76 -7.93 6.92
N VAL A 77 -7.96 -7.51 8.18
CA VAL A 77 -9.26 -7.46 8.82
C VAL A 77 -9.81 -6.04 8.77
N GLY A 78 -11.10 -5.90 8.54
CA GLY A 78 -11.82 -4.64 8.49
C GLY A 78 -13.28 -4.82 8.87
N GLU A 79 -14.09 -3.81 8.59
CA GLU A 79 -15.53 -3.81 8.75
C GLU A 79 -16.17 -3.48 7.40
N ASP A 80 -17.17 -4.25 7.00
CA ASP A 80 -17.95 -3.98 5.80
C ASP A 80 -19.04 -2.96 6.12
N PHE A 81 -18.90 -1.77 5.55
CA PHE A 81 -19.83 -0.66 5.77
C PHE A 81 -21.25 -0.91 5.24
N SER A 82 -21.45 -1.86 4.35
CA SER A 82 -22.78 -2.15 3.78
C SER A 82 -23.59 -3.07 4.67
N THR A 83 -22.94 -4.02 5.32
CA THR A 83 -23.57 -5.02 6.18
C THR A 83 -23.36 -4.77 7.68
N GLY A 84 -22.37 -3.96 8.05
CA GLY A 84 -21.93 -3.75 9.44
C GLY A 84 -21.31 -5.00 10.07
N ARG A 85 -20.95 -6.01 9.25
CA ARG A 85 -20.26 -7.23 9.69
C ARG A 85 -18.75 -7.07 9.55
N ASN A 86 -18.00 -7.83 10.33
CA ASN A 86 -16.56 -7.90 10.14
C ASN A 86 -16.22 -8.51 8.77
N ASN A 87 -15.18 -8.03 8.13
CA ASN A 87 -14.64 -8.64 6.93
C ASN A 87 -13.17 -9.05 7.12
N ILE A 88 -12.78 -10.08 6.37
CA ILE A 88 -11.40 -10.50 6.23
C ILE A 88 -11.07 -10.65 4.74
N GLN A 89 -10.06 -9.91 4.31
CA GLN A 89 -9.58 -9.91 2.95
C GLN A 89 -8.33 -10.78 2.86
N LEU A 90 -8.40 -11.84 2.07
CA LEU A 90 -7.25 -12.69 1.75
C LEU A 90 -6.61 -12.21 0.45
N SER A 91 -5.34 -11.93 0.52
CA SER A 91 -4.52 -11.48 -0.60
C SER A 91 -3.52 -12.58 -0.96
N LEU A 92 -3.69 -13.17 -2.14
CA LEU A 92 -2.87 -14.26 -2.66
C LEU A 92 -1.98 -13.74 -3.78
N ILE A 93 -0.67 -13.73 -3.55
CA ILE A 93 0.30 -13.35 -4.58
C ILE A 93 0.58 -14.57 -5.43
N SER A 94 0.02 -14.61 -6.64
CA SER A 94 0.19 -15.72 -7.58
C SER A 94 0.50 -15.19 -8.98
N ASN A 95 1.42 -15.85 -9.67
CA ASN A 95 1.80 -15.49 -11.03
C ASN A 95 0.74 -15.84 -12.09
N SER A 96 -0.31 -16.58 -11.74
CA SER A 96 -1.32 -17.05 -12.68
C SER A 96 -2.76 -16.80 -12.25
N GLY A 97 -2.97 -16.07 -11.12
CA GLY A 97 -4.29 -15.98 -10.49
C GLY A 97 -4.71 -17.32 -9.85
N LEU A 98 -5.83 -17.33 -9.18
CA LEU A 98 -6.41 -18.54 -8.62
C LEU A 98 -7.52 -19.05 -9.57
N THR A 99 -7.44 -20.32 -10.01
CA THR A 99 -8.49 -20.89 -10.86
C THR A 99 -9.81 -20.95 -10.09
N SER A 100 -10.94 -20.86 -10.81
CA SER A 100 -12.28 -20.90 -10.20
C SER A 100 -12.50 -22.15 -9.34
N ASP A 101 -11.93 -23.30 -9.76
CA ASP A 101 -12.03 -24.54 -9.01
C ASP A 101 -11.31 -24.46 -7.67
N LYS A 102 -10.10 -23.90 -7.64
CA LYS A 102 -9.35 -23.69 -6.39
C LYS A 102 -9.97 -22.63 -5.48
N GLN A 103 -10.57 -21.58 -6.06
CA GLN A 103 -11.35 -20.60 -5.29
C GLN A 103 -12.55 -21.25 -4.61
N PHE A 104 -13.27 -22.11 -5.35
CA PHE A 104 -14.41 -22.84 -4.82
C PHE A 104 -13.99 -23.83 -3.72
N GLU A 105 -12.92 -24.60 -3.93
CA GLU A 105 -12.36 -25.54 -2.94
C GLU A 105 -11.94 -24.82 -1.66
N LEU A 106 -11.18 -23.71 -1.78
CA LEU A 106 -10.78 -22.88 -0.66
C LEU A 106 -11.99 -22.34 0.11
N THR A 107 -12.96 -21.75 -0.61
CA THR A 107 -14.15 -21.18 0.00
C THR A 107 -14.95 -22.25 0.73
N THR A 108 -15.13 -23.42 0.14
CA THR A 108 -15.85 -24.54 0.77
C THR A 108 -15.13 -24.99 2.05
N THR A 109 -13.82 -25.19 1.98
CA THR A 109 -13.00 -25.61 3.13
C THR A 109 -13.08 -24.61 4.28
N LEU A 110 -12.96 -23.31 3.97
CA LEU A 110 -13.04 -22.27 4.99
C LEU A 110 -14.44 -22.14 5.56
N THR A 111 -15.50 -22.20 4.74
CA THR A 111 -16.88 -22.12 5.19
C THR A 111 -17.25 -23.31 6.09
N GLU A 112 -16.81 -24.51 5.77
CA GLU A 112 -17.02 -25.69 6.62
C GLU A 112 -16.26 -25.59 7.95
N LYS A 113 -15.01 -25.18 7.91
CA LYS A 113 -14.16 -25.09 9.09
C LYS A 113 -14.62 -24.00 10.07
N TYR A 114 -15.08 -22.87 9.54
CA TYR A 114 -15.53 -21.71 10.30
C TYR A 114 -17.06 -21.53 10.25
N ALA A 115 -17.81 -22.61 10.19
CA ALA A 115 -19.27 -22.60 10.14
C ALA A 115 -19.91 -21.83 11.31
N ALA A 116 -19.27 -21.81 12.50
CA ALA A 116 -19.72 -21.06 13.66
C ALA A 116 -19.67 -19.53 13.46
N ASN A 117 -18.81 -19.06 12.55
CA ASN A 117 -18.62 -17.65 12.25
C ASN A 117 -19.45 -17.19 11.04
N ASN A 118 -20.29 -18.01 10.46
CA ASN A 118 -21.11 -17.70 9.27
C ASN A 118 -20.29 -17.02 8.17
N ILE A 119 -19.15 -17.60 7.79
CA ILE A 119 -18.26 -17.04 6.77
C ILE A 119 -18.91 -17.12 5.41
N GLU A 120 -18.91 -16.00 4.69
CA GLU A 120 -19.47 -15.88 3.35
C GLU A 120 -18.52 -15.08 2.45
N LEU A 121 -18.22 -15.61 1.25
CA LEU A 121 -17.45 -14.90 0.23
C LEU A 121 -18.34 -13.85 -0.43
N ILE A 122 -17.97 -12.56 -0.31
CA ILE A 122 -18.72 -11.46 -0.91
C ILE A 122 -18.06 -10.88 -2.16
N GLU A 123 -16.74 -11.01 -2.27
CA GLU A 123 -15.99 -10.46 -3.39
C GLU A 123 -14.81 -11.35 -3.76
N SER A 124 -14.64 -11.57 -5.07
CA SER A 124 -13.46 -12.21 -5.64
C SER A 124 -12.94 -11.35 -6.79
N SER A 125 -11.70 -10.92 -6.69
CA SER A 125 -11.05 -10.07 -7.69
C SER A 125 -9.69 -10.64 -8.08
N ASP A 126 -9.54 -10.93 -9.37
CA ASP A 126 -8.29 -11.43 -9.95
C ASP A 126 -7.58 -10.33 -10.73
N VAL A 127 -6.32 -10.07 -10.40
CA VAL A 127 -5.45 -9.15 -11.14
C VAL A 127 -4.35 -9.96 -11.82
N SER A 128 -4.34 -9.98 -13.16
CA SER A 128 -3.25 -10.65 -13.87
C SER A 128 -1.92 -9.90 -13.66
N PRO A 129 -0.77 -10.59 -13.53
CA PRO A 129 0.54 -9.97 -13.35
C PRO A 129 0.91 -9.00 -14.48
N SER A 130 0.46 -9.28 -15.70
CA SER A 130 0.66 -8.37 -16.86
C SER A 130 -0.11 -7.06 -16.67
N SER A 131 -1.35 -7.12 -16.17
CA SER A 131 -2.17 -5.93 -15.89
C SER A 131 -1.62 -5.13 -14.74
N GLY A 132 -1.13 -5.79 -13.68
CA GLY A 132 -0.49 -5.12 -12.54
C GLY A 132 0.77 -4.35 -12.97
N LYS A 133 1.65 -4.97 -13.76
CA LYS A 133 2.85 -4.31 -14.29
C LYS A 133 2.52 -3.12 -15.20
N GLU A 134 1.54 -3.28 -16.07
CA GLU A 134 1.10 -2.20 -16.97
C GLU A 134 0.50 -1.04 -16.16
N PHE A 135 -0.32 -1.33 -15.16
CA PHE A 135 -0.88 -0.34 -14.26
C PHE A 135 0.21 0.43 -13.51
N PHE A 136 1.19 -0.28 -12.95
CA PHE A 136 2.33 0.35 -12.26
C PHE A 136 3.10 1.31 -13.17
N LEU A 137 3.39 0.91 -14.41
CA LEU A 137 4.07 1.77 -15.39
C LEU A 137 3.23 3.02 -15.73
N LYS A 138 1.92 2.87 -15.90
CA LYS A 138 1.00 4.00 -16.12
C LYS A 138 1.00 4.96 -14.94
N CYS A 139 0.98 4.46 -13.71
CA CYS A 139 1.08 5.27 -12.49
C CYS A 139 2.41 6.04 -12.44
N LEU A 140 3.53 5.39 -12.76
CA LEU A 140 4.85 6.03 -12.78
C LEU A 140 4.90 7.18 -13.80
N VAL A 141 4.39 6.95 -15.00
CA VAL A 141 4.32 7.98 -16.07
C VAL A 141 3.43 9.14 -15.61
N ALA A 142 2.27 8.86 -14.98
CA ALA A 142 1.37 9.89 -14.48
C ALA A 142 2.04 10.77 -13.40
N VAL A 143 2.79 10.15 -12.47
CA VAL A 143 3.57 10.87 -11.44
C VAL A 143 4.63 11.77 -12.07
N LEU A 144 5.39 11.26 -13.06
CA LEU A 144 6.40 12.06 -13.75
C LEU A 144 5.78 13.25 -14.49
N LEU A 145 4.67 13.03 -15.19
CA LEU A 145 3.94 14.12 -15.87
C LEU A 145 3.43 15.16 -14.86
N SER A 146 2.90 14.71 -13.72
CA SER A 146 2.44 15.59 -12.64
C SER A 146 3.57 16.46 -12.11
N PHE A 147 4.77 15.91 -11.92
CA PHE A 147 5.95 16.68 -11.49
C PHE A 147 6.34 17.73 -12.51
N ILE A 148 6.34 17.40 -13.81
CA ILE A 148 6.65 18.35 -14.88
C ILE A 148 5.65 19.52 -14.86
N VAL A 149 4.36 19.21 -14.82
CA VAL A 149 3.28 20.23 -14.78
C VAL A 149 3.43 21.11 -13.53
N LEU A 150 3.72 20.52 -12.36
CA LEU A 150 3.91 21.24 -11.12
C LEU A 150 5.10 22.22 -11.19
N VAL A 151 6.26 21.77 -11.73
CA VAL A 151 7.44 22.64 -11.89
C VAL A 151 7.14 23.80 -12.82
N ILE A 152 6.50 23.54 -13.98
CA ILE A 152 6.12 24.57 -14.94
C ILE A 152 5.17 25.58 -14.30
N TYR A 153 4.15 25.08 -13.59
CA TYR A 153 3.19 25.96 -12.88
C TYR A 153 3.90 26.84 -11.85
N ILE A 154 4.76 26.29 -11.00
CA ILE A 154 5.50 27.06 -9.99
C ILE A 154 6.47 28.05 -10.66
N ALA A 155 7.17 27.63 -11.73
CA ALA A 155 8.08 28.49 -12.45
C ALA A 155 7.40 29.71 -13.04
N ILE A 156 6.20 29.56 -13.62
CA ILE A 156 5.40 30.64 -14.18
C ILE A 156 4.82 31.53 -13.06
N ARG A 157 4.25 30.91 -12.02
CA ARG A 157 3.56 31.61 -10.95
C ARG A 157 4.49 32.43 -10.07
N PHE A 158 5.71 31.95 -9.85
CA PHE A 158 6.71 32.56 -8.96
C PHE A 158 7.96 33.07 -9.71
N LYS A 159 7.84 33.40 -10.99
CA LYS A 159 8.99 33.83 -11.81
C LYS A 159 9.80 34.99 -11.22
N ASN A 160 9.15 35.87 -10.45
CA ASN A 160 9.80 37.04 -9.84
C ASN A 160 10.64 36.73 -8.59
N ILE A 161 10.55 35.52 -8.05
CA ILE A 161 11.24 35.06 -6.82
C ILE A 161 12.08 33.80 -7.09
N GLY A 162 12.53 33.59 -8.33
CA GLY A 162 13.32 32.42 -8.68
C GLY A 162 12.48 31.14 -8.88
N GLY A 163 11.37 31.24 -9.61
CA GLY A 163 10.34 30.20 -9.76
C GLY A 163 10.86 28.80 -10.15
N TRP A 164 11.89 28.69 -10.99
CA TRP A 164 12.52 27.41 -11.33
C TRP A 164 13.16 26.71 -10.12
N LEU A 165 13.92 27.48 -9.34
CA LEU A 165 14.57 26.95 -8.14
C LEU A 165 13.52 26.53 -7.10
N ALA A 166 12.47 27.33 -6.93
CA ALA A 166 11.35 27.03 -6.05
C ALA A 166 10.62 25.75 -6.51
N GLY A 167 10.41 25.55 -7.81
CA GLY A 167 9.82 24.35 -8.38
C GLY A 167 10.66 23.09 -8.11
N VAL A 168 11.96 23.15 -8.31
CA VAL A 168 12.86 22.03 -8.03
C VAL A 168 12.90 21.71 -6.55
N CYS A 169 12.95 22.72 -5.67
CA CYS A 169 12.88 22.52 -4.22
C CYS A 169 11.56 21.86 -3.78
N ALA A 170 10.43 22.26 -4.39
CA ALA A 170 9.13 21.65 -4.08
C ALA A 170 9.09 20.16 -4.47
N ILE A 171 9.59 19.79 -5.66
CA ILE A 171 9.68 18.38 -6.06
C ILE A 171 10.60 17.58 -5.14
N THR A 172 11.75 18.17 -4.76
CA THR A 172 12.68 17.51 -3.82
C THR A 172 12.01 17.26 -2.46
N ALA A 173 11.23 18.21 -1.96
CA ALA A 173 10.46 18.03 -0.73
C ALA A 173 9.40 16.92 -0.87
N LEU A 174 8.65 16.88 -1.98
CA LEU A 174 7.67 15.82 -2.22
C LEU A 174 8.31 14.42 -2.31
N LEU A 175 9.45 14.29 -2.99
CA LEU A 175 10.19 13.02 -3.05
C LEU A 175 10.70 12.60 -1.68
N HIS A 176 11.22 13.55 -0.88
CA HIS A 176 11.62 13.31 0.50
C HIS A 176 10.46 12.76 1.33
N ASP A 177 9.29 13.39 1.26
CA ASP A 177 8.11 12.98 2.02
C ASP A 177 7.60 11.61 1.57
N CYS A 178 7.61 11.33 0.27
CA CYS A 178 7.27 10.00 -0.27
C CYS A 178 8.19 8.89 0.27
N ILE A 179 9.49 9.17 0.40
CA ILE A 179 10.46 8.19 0.92
C ILE A 179 10.23 7.92 2.42
N ILE A 180 9.83 8.94 3.18
CA ILE A 180 9.58 8.79 4.63
C ILE A 180 8.28 8.03 4.91
N VAL A 181 7.24 8.25 4.08
CA VAL A 181 5.93 7.60 4.25
C VAL A 181 5.94 6.15 3.77
N TYR A 182 6.84 5.82 2.84
CA TYR A 182 7.02 4.46 2.33
C TYR A 182 7.64 3.55 3.37
#